data_ae69a50a968c5f7fae965cf47bab72c2
#
_entry.id   ae69a50a968c5f7fae965cf47bab72c2
#
_cell.length_a   1.000
_cell.length_b   1.000
_cell.length_c   1.000
_cell.angle_alpha   90.00
_cell.angle_beta   90.00
_cell.angle_gamma   90.00
#
_symmetry.space_group_name_H-M   'P 1'
#
loop_
_entity.id
_entity.type
_entity.pdbx_description
1 polymer ?
#
loop_
_entity_poly.entity_id
_entity_poly.type
_entity_poly.pdbx_seq_one_letter_code
_entity_poly.pdbx_strand_id
1 'polypeptide(L)'
;MNKQFSPIYGLTLENMWSINTYDSQAAFDASNLMLLHRINLNNVFCRYKGKPSLFEVEALGGFGWLHVNDAYEEGDGTMRDGNWITSKAGLNFNFNIGEKKAWTIAVKPAIVWTMTQFGQDHINFDANDANWEITAGVVYRFKNSNGKHYYSNGCTHAEQIAALNATISSMEAEAAGKDRALQNAQQTIND
;
A
#
# COMPACT_ATOMS: atom_id res chain seq x y z
N MET A 1 2.01 -6.75 -6.91
CA MET A 1 1.17 -7.30 -5.82
C MET A 1 1.35 -6.46 -4.58
N ASN A 2 0.28 -6.02 -3.93
CA ASN A 2 0.36 -5.12 -2.76
C ASN A 2 -0.25 -5.79 -1.53
N LYS A 3 0.44 -5.72 -0.39
CA LYS A 3 -0.06 -6.14 0.93
C LYS A 3 0.02 -4.98 1.91
N GLN A 4 -1.13 -4.59 2.47
CA GLN A 4 -1.20 -3.59 3.53
C GLN A 4 -1.25 -4.28 4.88
N PHE A 5 -0.41 -3.84 5.83
CA PHE A 5 -0.34 -4.39 7.19
C PHE A 5 -1.02 -3.48 8.21
N SER A 6 -0.99 -2.18 7.95
CA SER A 6 -1.64 -1.17 8.77
C SER A 6 -2.10 -0.01 7.90
N PRO A 7 -2.88 0.94 8.42
CA PRO A 7 -3.23 2.15 7.67
C PRO A 7 -2.03 2.97 7.18
N ILE A 8 -0.88 2.81 7.82
CA ILE A 8 0.33 3.57 7.52
C ILE A 8 1.31 2.77 6.65
N TYR A 9 1.45 1.45 6.89
CA TYR A 9 2.52 0.64 6.35
C TYR A 9 2.03 -0.51 5.48
N GLY A 10 2.71 -0.72 4.36
CA GLY A 10 2.49 -1.84 3.45
C GLY A 10 3.75 -2.27 2.71
N LEU A 11 3.66 -3.41 2.05
CA LEU A 11 4.67 -3.94 1.14
C LEU A 11 4.10 -4.08 -0.26
N THR A 12 4.95 -3.85 -1.25
CA THR A 12 4.65 -4.04 -2.66
C THR A 12 5.71 -4.94 -3.28
N LEU A 13 5.28 -6.00 -3.92
CA LEU A 13 6.09 -6.75 -4.87
C LEU A 13 5.76 -6.21 -6.26
N GLU A 14 6.72 -5.54 -6.89
CA GLU A 14 6.62 -4.98 -8.22
C GLU A 14 7.49 -5.78 -9.18
N ASN A 15 6.96 -6.11 -10.32
CA ASN A 15 7.70 -6.74 -11.40
C ASN A 15 7.48 -5.91 -12.66
N MET A 16 8.56 -5.49 -13.28
CA MET A 16 8.57 -4.69 -14.49
C MET A 16 9.30 -5.46 -15.58
N TRP A 17 8.71 -5.50 -16.75
CA TRP A 17 9.31 -6.11 -17.92
C TRP A 17 9.45 -5.07 -19.01
N SER A 18 10.64 -5.02 -19.60
CA SER A 18 10.91 -4.28 -20.80
C SER A 18 10.59 -5.15 -22.00
N ILE A 19 9.64 -4.72 -22.81
CA ILE A 19 9.26 -5.43 -24.03
C ILE A 19 10.13 -4.89 -25.15
N ASN A 20 10.63 -5.78 -26.00
CA ASN A 20 11.43 -5.46 -27.17
C ASN A 20 10.82 -4.31 -27.96
N THR A 21 11.53 -3.19 -27.97
CA THR A 21 11.13 -1.99 -28.70
C THR A 21 12.06 -1.68 -29.88
N TYR A 22 13.20 -2.39 -30.02
CA TYR A 22 14.20 -2.09 -31.03
C TYR A 22 15.19 -3.26 -31.18
N ASP A 23 15.19 -3.92 -32.33
CA ASP A 23 16.20 -4.85 -32.87
C ASP A 23 16.78 -5.94 -31.93
N SER A 24 16.19 -6.15 -30.76
CA SER A 24 16.58 -7.21 -29.85
C SER A 24 16.01 -8.57 -30.30
N GLN A 25 16.77 -9.64 -30.12
CA GLN A 25 16.35 -10.99 -30.48
C GLN A 25 15.45 -11.64 -29.41
N ALA A 26 15.40 -11.07 -28.21
CA ALA A 26 14.61 -11.55 -27.09
C ALA A 26 13.22 -10.87 -27.06
N ALA A 27 12.18 -11.60 -26.64
CA ALA A 27 10.83 -11.05 -26.49
C ALA A 27 10.76 -10.02 -25.34
N PHE A 28 11.64 -10.17 -24.35
CA PHE A 28 11.80 -9.26 -23.22
C PHE A 28 13.27 -8.89 -23.09
N ASP A 29 13.56 -7.58 -23.10
CA ASP A 29 14.93 -7.09 -22.98
C ASP A 29 15.42 -7.14 -21.54
N ALA A 30 14.52 -6.87 -20.58
CA ALA A 30 14.86 -6.88 -19.17
C ALA A 30 13.65 -7.22 -18.29
N SER A 31 13.93 -7.73 -17.10
CA SER A 31 12.96 -7.86 -16.04
C SER A 31 13.53 -7.34 -14.72
N ASN A 32 12.78 -6.53 -13.99
CA ASN A 32 13.17 -6.02 -12.69
C ASN A 32 12.12 -6.42 -11.64
N LEU A 33 12.51 -7.27 -10.70
CA LEU A 33 11.68 -7.71 -9.58
C LEU A 33 12.08 -6.97 -8.32
N MET A 34 11.16 -6.19 -7.75
CA MET A 34 11.44 -5.30 -6.63
C MET A 34 10.52 -5.57 -5.44
N LEU A 35 11.08 -5.54 -4.24
CA LEU A 35 10.36 -5.52 -2.98
C LEU A 35 10.43 -4.11 -2.39
N LEU A 36 9.29 -3.45 -2.31
CA LEU A 36 9.19 -2.06 -1.90
C LEU A 36 8.39 -1.92 -0.60
N HIS A 37 8.94 -1.20 0.36
CA HIS A 37 8.22 -0.67 1.52
C HIS A 37 7.38 0.52 1.08
N ARG A 38 6.19 0.65 1.67
CA ARG A 38 5.24 1.71 1.35
C ARG A 38 4.70 2.33 2.62
N ILE A 39 4.80 3.64 2.74
CA ILE A 39 4.35 4.42 3.90
C ILE A 39 3.34 5.45 3.43
N ASN A 40 2.10 5.38 3.91
CA ASN A 40 1.06 6.37 3.61
C ASN A 40 1.29 7.63 4.43
N LEU A 41 1.75 8.69 3.76
CA LEU A 41 2.09 9.96 4.39
C LEU A 41 0.87 10.70 4.93
N ASN A 42 -0.28 10.63 4.26
CA ASN A 42 -1.52 11.22 4.74
C ASN A 42 -1.90 10.66 6.11
N ASN A 43 -1.78 9.34 6.29
CA ASN A 43 -2.14 8.69 7.55
C ASN A 43 -1.11 8.91 8.66
N VAL A 44 0.15 9.15 8.30
CA VAL A 44 1.20 9.55 9.25
C VAL A 44 0.92 10.94 9.79
N PHE A 45 0.68 11.93 8.91
CA PHE A 45 0.56 13.34 9.31
C PHE A 45 -0.85 13.75 9.72
N CYS A 46 -1.89 13.18 9.08
CA CYS A 46 -3.28 13.63 9.28
C CYS A 46 -4.15 12.65 10.08
N ARG A 47 -3.59 11.59 10.64
CA ARG A 47 -4.30 10.45 11.25
C ARG A 47 -5.25 9.74 10.29
N TYR A 48 -5.33 8.43 10.39
CA TYR A 48 -6.30 7.63 9.66
C TYR A 48 -7.72 7.84 10.18
N LYS A 49 -8.64 8.20 9.28
CA LYS A 49 -10.05 8.54 9.59
C LYS A 49 -11.02 7.37 9.43
N GLY A 50 -10.52 6.13 9.41
CA GLY A 50 -11.34 4.92 9.23
C GLY A 50 -11.74 4.62 7.78
N LYS A 51 -11.49 5.53 6.84
CA LYS A 51 -11.78 5.40 5.41
C LYS A 51 -10.67 6.03 4.57
N PRO A 52 -10.48 5.55 3.33
CA PRO A 52 -9.52 6.13 2.40
C PRO A 52 -9.84 7.57 2.05
N SER A 53 -8.81 8.39 1.93
CA SER A 53 -8.94 9.76 1.43
C SER A 53 -9.15 9.76 -0.10
N LEU A 54 -9.68 10.86 -0.64
CA LEU A 54 -9.79 11.05 -2.09
C LEU A 54 -8.41 11.06 -2.74
N PHE A 55 -7.47 11.73 -2.10
CA PHE A 55 -6.08 11.82 -2.52
C PHE A 55 -5.17 11.32 -1.40
N GLU A 56 -4.26 10.42 -1.74
CA GLU A 56 -3.29 9.86 -0.82
C GLU A 56 -1.90 9.89 -1.46
N VAL A 57 -0.92 10.28 -0.66
CA VAL A 57 0.49 10.25 -1.01
C VAL A 57 1.18 9.17 -0.18
N GLU A 58 1.90 8.29 -0.86
CA GLU A 58 2.70 7.25 -0.22
C GLU A 58 4.16 7.44 -0.60
N ALA A 59 5.06 7.36 0.37
CA ALA A 59 6.48 7.17 0.11
C ALA A 59 6.74 5.68 -0.14
N LEU A 60 7.58 5.38 -1.11
CA LEU A 60 8.00 4.02 -1.41
C LEU A 60 9.52 3.94 -1.50
N GLY A 61 10.07 2.79 -1.13
CA GLY A 61 11.49 2.53 -1.25
C GLY A 61 11.81 1.08 -0.99
N GLY A 62 12.85 0.56 -1.64
CA GLY A 62 13.25 -0.82 -1.49
C GLY A 62 14.32 -1.23 -2.47
N PHE A 63 14.47 -2.54 -2.62
CA PHE A 63 15.50 -3.16 -3.43
C PHE A 63 14.89 -4.14 -4.42
N GLY A 64 15.62 -4.41 -5.49
CA GLY A 64 15.23 -5.32 -6.54
C GLY A 64 16.40 -6.02 -7.20
N TRP A 65 16.02 -6.95 -8.04
CA TRP A 65 16.92 -7.68 -8.91
C TRP A 65 16.52 -7.42 -10.36
N LEU A 66 17.44 -6.85 -11.10
CA LEU A 66 17.34 -6.57 -12.53
C LEU A 66 18.08 -7.64 -13.29
N HIS A 67 17.37 -8.30 -14.18
CA HIS A 67 17.91 -9.22 -15.18
C HIS A 67 17.73 -8.61 -16.56
N VAL A 68 18.82 -8.51 -17.31
CA VAL A 68 18.84 -8.00 -18.68
C VAL A 68 19.34 -9.10 -19.60
N ASN A 69 18.55 -9.40 -20.63
CA ASN A 69 18.95 -10.37 -21.65
C ASN A 69 19.91 -9.71 -22.65
N ASP A 70 20.92 -10.45 -23.09
CA ASP A 70 21.90 -9.98 -24.05
C ASP A 70 22.56 -8.65 -23.65
N ALA A 71 22.93 -8.54 -22.35
CA ALA A 71 23.42 -7.29 -21.77
C ALA A 71 24.81 -6.89 -22.23
N TYR A 72 25.64 -7.84 -22.67
CA TYR A 72 27.01 -7.58 -23.09
C TYR A 72 27.54 -8.66 -24.05
N GLU A 73 28.50 -8.25 -24.87
CA GLU A 73 29.21 -9.14 -25.76
C GLU A 73 30.49 -9.65 -25.08
N GLU A 74 30.68 -10.96 -25.03
CA GLU A 74 31.90 -11.59 -24.55
C GLU A 74 32.96 -11.62 -25.70
N GLY A 75 34.23 -11.79 -25.36
CA GLY A 75 35.30 -11.75 -26.33
C GLY A 75 35.28 -12.80 -27.45
N ASP A 76 34.33 -13.76 -27.37
CA ASP A 76 34.01 -14.73 -28.42
C ASP A 76 32.85 -14.29 -29.34
N GLY A 77 32.31 -13.09 -29.13
CA GLY A 77 31.16 -12.55 -29.89
C GLY A 77 29.81 -13.05 -29.42
N THR A 78 29.74 -13.76 -28.28
CA THR A 78 28.45 -14.22 -27.72
C THR A 78 27.85 -13.17 -26.78
N MET A 79 26.56 -12.89 -26.98
CA MET A 79 25.82 -12.05 -26.06
C MET A 79 25.46 -12.86 -24.81
N ARG A 80 25.59 -12.25 -23.65
CA ARG A 80 25.30 -12.87 -22.35
C ARG A 80 24.37 -12.03 -21.51
N ASP A 81 23.63 -12.73 -20.67
CA ASP A 81 22.70 -12.12 -19.72
C ASP A 81 23.44 -11.45 -18.56
N GLY A 82 22.91 -10.33 -18.12
CA GLY A 82 23.42 -9.59 -16.95
C GLY A 82 22.46 -9.57 -15.80
N ASN A 83 23.00 -9.55 -14.58
CA ASN A 83 22.23 -9.46 -13.34
C ASN A 83 22.76 -8.34 -12.47
N TRP A 84 21.84 -7.51 -11.96
CA TRP A 84 22.18 -6.36 -11.12
C TRP A 84 21.24 -6.26 -9.94
N ILE A 85 21.75 -5.78 -8.82
CA ILE A 85 20.94 -5.33 -7.71
C ILE A 85 20.54 -3.89 -7.95
N THR A 86 19.27 -3.58 -7.78
CA THR A 86 18.71 -2.24 -7.92
C THR A 86 18.11 -1.76 -6.62
N SER A 87 18.09 -0.45 -6.42
CA SER A 87 17.31 0.18 -5.36
C SER A 87 16.40 1.24 -5.95
N LYS A 88 15.25 1.48 -5.31
CA LYS A 88 14.23 2.42 -5.76
C LYS A 88 13.74 3.25 -4.60
N ALA A 89 13.61 4.55 -4.83
CA ALA A 89 12.91 5.45 -3.92
C ALA A 89 11.98 6.36 -4.72
N GLY A 90 10.79 6.62 -4.20
CA GLY A 90 9.82 7.43 -4.92
C GLY A 90 8.58 7.77 -4.12
N LEU A 91 7.64 8.37 -4.81
CA LEU A 91 6.31 8.69 -4.30
C LEU A 91 5.25 7.99 -5.12
N ASN A 92 4.10 7.76 -4.51
CA ASN A 92 2.93 7.23 -5.16
C ASN A 92 1.75 8.15 -4.86
N PHE A 93 1.24 8.79 -5.90
CA PHE A 93 0.09 9.69 -5.83
C PHE A 93 -1.16 8.90 -6.22
N ASN A 94 -2.02 8.63 -5.26
CA ASN A 94 -3.22 7.83 -5.40
C ASN A 94 -4.47 8.72 -5.41
N PHE A 95 -5.24 8.67 -6.49
CA PHE A 95 -6.55 9.31 -6.60
C PHE A 95 -7.63 8.24 -6.48
N ASN A 96 -8.28 8.18 -5.32
CA ASN A 96 -9.29 7.18 -4.99
C ASN A 96 -10.68 7.65 -5.41
N ILE A 97 -11.29 7.01 -6.42
CA ILE A 97 -12.50 7.45 -7.10
C ILE A 97 -13.70 6.57 -6.71
N GLY A 98 -14.90 7.18 -6.80
CA GLY A 98 -16.18 6.56 -6.48
C GLY A 98 -16.54 6.64 -5.00
N GLU A 99 -17.80 6.43 -4.67
CA GLU A 99 -18.30 6.48 -3.28
C GLU A 99 -17.59 5.49 -2.37
N LYS A 100 -17.40 4.27 -2.85
CA LYS A 100 -16.73 3.18 -2.13
C LYS A 100 -15.21 3.17 -2.31
N LYS A 101 -14.62 4.16 -3.01
CA LYS A 101 -13.17 4.21 -3.28
C LYS A 101 -12.62 2.91 -3.86
N ALA A 102 -13.40 2.26 -4.74
CA ALA A 102 -13.02 0.99 -5.36
C ALA A 102 -11.96 1.15 -6.44
N TRP A 103 -11.93 2.30 -7.09
CA TRP A 103 -11.00 2.63 -8.15
C TRP A 103 -9.93 3.59 -7.63
N THR A 104 -8.70 3.39 -8.06
CA THR A 104 -7.59 4.31 -7.81
C THR A 104 -6.82 4.53 -9.09
N ILE A 105 -6.61 5.79 -9.45
CA ILE A 105 -5.62 6.19 -10.44
C ILE A 105 -4.34 6.49 -9.67
N ALA A 106 -3.24 5.85 -10.03
CA ALA A 106 -1.95 6.00 -9.38
C ALA A 106 -0.93 6.57 -10.36
N VAL A 107 -0.16 7.57 -9.93
CA VAL A 107 1.02 8.08 -10.63
C VAL A 107 2.20 7.97 -9.70
N LYS A 108 3.27 7.32 -10.14
CA LYS A 108 4.41 6.92 -9.31
C LYS A 108 5.72 7.42 -9.92
N PRO A 109 6.13 8.66 -9.67
CA PRO A 109 7.49 9.08 -9.94
C PRO A 109 8.46 8.41 -8.96
N ALA A 110 9.57 7.93 -9.48
CA ALA A 110 10.61 7.28 -8.69
C ALA A 110 12.00 7.49 -9.30
N ILE A 111 13.01 7.26 -8.50
CA ILE A 111 14.41 7.18 -8.89
C ILE A 111 14.85 5.75 -8.63
N VAL A 112 15.50 5.16 -9.60
CA VAL A 112 16.05 3.80 -9.54
C VAL A 112 17.55 3.88 -9.73
N TRP A 113 18.31 3.27 -8.83
CA TRP A 113 19.75 3.15 -8.89
C TRP A 113 20.15 1.72 -9.15
N THR A 114 21.14 1.54 -10.01
CA THR A 114 21.84 0.26 -10.18
C THR A 114 22.96 0.19 -9.14
N MET A 115 22.91 -0.80 -8.25
CA MET A 115 23.80 -0.90 -7.09
C MET A 115 24.99 -1.83 -7.29
N THR A 116 25.02 -2.55 -8.40
CA THR A 116 26.16 -3.40 -8.79
C THR A 116 26.59 -2.99 -10.18
N GLN A 117 27.88 -2.78 -10.37
CA GLN A 117 28.45 -2.57 -11.69
C GLN A 117 28.88 -3.90 -12.30
N PHE A 118 28.88 -3.96 -13.63
CA PHE A 118 29.31 -5.12 -14.38
C PHE A 118 30.73 -5.56 -13.96
N GLY A 119 30.91 -6.85 -13.65
CA GLY A 119 32.22 -7.41 -13.24
C GLY A 119 32.65 -7.07 -11.82
N GLN A 120 31.78 -6.47 -11.00
CA GLN A 120 32.06 -6.21 -9.58
C GLN A 120 31.29 -7.16 -8.67
N ASP A 121 31.98 -7.78 -7.72
CA ASP A 121 31.41 -8.70 -6.74
C ASP A 121 30.85 -7.98 -5.49
N HIS A 122 30.83 -6.66 -5.49
CA HIS A 122 30.39 -5.86 -4.35
C HIS A 122 29.34 -4.82 -4.74
N ILE A 123 28.47 -4.52 -3.78
CA ILE A 123 27.48 -3.45 -3.92
C ILE A 123 28.21 -2.12 -3.85
N ASN A 124 28.03 -1.30 -4.89
CA ASN A 124 28.51 0.07 -4.95
C ASN A 124 27.34 1.01 -5.23
N PHE A 125 27.07 1.92 -4.32
CA PHE A 125 26.04 2.94 -4.50
C PHE A 125 26.66 4.20 -5.09
N ASP A 126 26.34 4.51 -6.34
CA ASP A 126 26.63 5.79 -6.97
C ASP A 126 25.32 6.57 -7.16
N ALA A 127 25.18 7.70 -6.48
CA ALA A 127 24.01 8.55 -6.59
C ALA A 127 23.83 9.15 -8.00
N ASN A 128 24.90 9.22 -8.80
CA ASN A 128 24.85 9.74 -10.17
C ASN A 128 24.37 8.69 -11.18
N ASP A 129 24.44 7.41 -10.83
CA ASP A 129 23.90 6.30 -11.64
C ASP A 129 22.41 6.09 -11.35
N ALA A 130 21.64 7.14 -11.57
CA ALA A 130 20.22 7.21 -11.26
C ALA A 130 19.38 7.32 -12.53
N ASN A 131 18.36 6.48 -12.63
CA ASN A 131 17.35 6.52 -13.68
C ASN A 131 16.02 7.05 -13.13
N TRP A 132 15.43 8.01 -13.85
CA TRP A 132 14.08 8.48 -13.54
C TRP A 132 13.05 7.52 -14.11
N GLU A 133 12.08 7.19 -13.28
CA GLU A 133 10.95 6.34 -13.65
C GLU A 133 9.64 7.05 -13.31
N ILE A 134 8.70 7.07 -14.25
CA ILE A 134 7.34 7.53 -14.01
C ILE A 134 6.40 6.44 -14.47
N THR A 135 5.65 5.86 -13.53
CA THR A 135 4.64 4.83 -13.83
C THR A 135 3.25 5.38 -13.56
N ALA A 136 2.31 5.12 -14.45
CA ALA A 136 0.89 5.42 -14.25
C ALA A 136 0.08 4.12 -14.36
N GLY A 137 -0.97 4.02 -13.56
CA GLY A 137 -1.80 2.82 -13.55
C GLY A 137 -3.16 3.02 -12.90
N VAL A 138 -4.01 2.02 -13.09
CA VAL A 138 -5.34 1.94 -12.50
C VAL A 138 -5.43 0.70 -11.63
N VAL A 139 -5.91 0.87 -10.41
CA VAL A 139 -6.12 -0.22 -9.45
C VAL A 139 -7.61 -0.34 -9.16
N TYR A 140 -8.15 -1.53 -9.30
CA TYR A 140 -9.51 -1.86 -8.89
C TYR A 140 -9.49 -2.82 -7.70
N ARG A 141 -10.27 -2.49 -6.66
CA ARG A 141 -10.42 -3.32 -5.47
C ARG A 141 -11.70 -4.13 -5.53
N PHE A 142 -11.55 -5.45 -5.53
CA PHE A 142 -12.68 -6.37 -5.65
C PHE A 142 -13.39 -6.58 -4.30
N LYS A 143 -14.73 -6.68 -4.35
CA LYS A 143 -15.61 -7.14 -3.25
C LYS A 143 -15.21 -6.66 -1.84
N ASN A 144 -14.62 -7.56 -1.03
CA ASN A 144 -14.36 -7.34 0.40
C ASN A 144 -13.32 -6.25 0.69
N SER A 145 -12.48 -5.90 -0.28
CA SER A 145 -11.54 -4.79 -0.18
C SER A 145 -12.12 -3.46 -0.68
N ASN A 146 -13.35 -3.49 -1.22
CA ASN A 146 -14.04 -2.32 -1.72
C ASN A 146 -14.42 -1.38 -0.57
N GLY A 147 -13.93 -0.15 -0.61
CA GLY A 147 -14.09 0.82 0.47
C GLY A 147 -13.20 0.59 1.70
N LYS A 148 -12.37 -0.45 1.69
CA LYS A 148 -11.42 -0.77 2.77
C LYS A 148 -10.02 -0.89 2.17
N HIS A 149 -9.26 0.19 2.22
CA HIS A 149 -7.88 0.19 1.69
C HIS A 149 -6.90 -0.57 2.59
N TYR A 150 -7.22 -0.69 3.88
CA TYR A 150 -6.35 -1.32 4.86
C TYR A 150 -7.10 -2.33 5.68
N TYR A 151 -6.44 -3.42 5.99
CA TYR A 151 -6.90 -4.33 7.01
C TYR A 151 -6.55 -3.69 8.37
N SER A 152 -7.46 -2.89 8.91
CA SER A 152 -7.27 -2.32 10.23
C SER A 152 -8.20 -3.04 11.20
N ASN A 153 -7.63 -3.61 12.25
CA ASN A 153 -8.39 -4.08 13.40
C ASN A 153 -9.11 -2.92 14.14
N GLY A 154 -8.83 -1.67 13.74
CA GLY A 154 -9.47 -0.48 14.28
C GLY A 154 -10.97 -0.38 13.96
N CYS A 155 -11.45 -1.00 12.87
CA CYS A 155 -12.88 -1.07 12.59
C CYS A 155 -13.61 -1.98 13.60
N THR A 156 -12.96 -3.05 14.07
CA THR A 156 -13.48 -3.93 15.11
C THR A 156 -13.67 -3.17 16.42
N HIS A 157 -12.77 -2.25 16.75
CA HIS A 157 -12.91 -1.42 17.96
C HIS A 157 -14.03 -0.38 17.83
N ALA A 158 -14.23 0.22 16.67
CA ALA A 158 -15.35 1.16 16.44
C ALA A 158 -16.70 0.46 16.51
N GLU A 159 -16.81 -0.74 15.93
CA GLU A 159 -18.01 -1.59 16.01
C GLU A 159 -18.24 -2.08 17.45
N GLN A 160 -17.19 -2.47 18.16
CA GLN A 160 -17.27 -2.84 19.58
C GLN A 160 -17.67 -1.66 20.47
N ILE A 161 -17.13 -0.48 20.24
CA ILE A 161 -17.51 0.74 20.97
C ILE A 161 -18.97 1.10 20.69
N ALA A 162 -19.42 1.00 19.44
CA ALA A 162 -20.82 1.25 19.08
C ALA A 162 -21.77 0.24 19.74
N ALA A 163 -21.40 -1.05 19.75
CA ALA A 163 -22.17 -2.10 20.41
C ALA A 163 -22.21 -1.91 21.95
N LEU A 164 -21.09 -1.55 22.56
CA LEU A 164 -21.01 -1.23 23.99
C LEU A 164 -21.85 -0.01 24.35
N ASN A 165 -21.79 1.06 23.56
CA ASN A 165 -22.62 2.23 23.77
C ASN A 165 -24.13 1.93 23.64
N ALA A 166 -24.51 1.10 22.69
CA ALA A 166 -25.91 0.63 22.57
C ALA A 166 -26.34 -0.17 23.80
N THR A 167 -25.47 -1.03 24.32
CA THR A 167 -25.73 -1.80 25.54
C THR A 167 -25.84 -0.88 26.76
N ILE A 168 -24.99 0.10 26.91
CA ILE A 168 -25.07 1.11 27.98
C ILE A 168 -26.39 1.85 27.90
N SER A 169 -26.78 2.36 26.73
CA SER A 169 -28.05 3.07 26.57
C SER A 169 -29.28 2.20 26.91
N SER A 170 -29.24 0.89 26.57
CA SER A 170 -30.32 -0.03 26.94
C SER A 170 -30.39 -0.30 28.45
N MET A 171 -29.25 -0.42 29.10
CA MET A 171 -29.17 -0.59 30.56
C MET A 171 -29.64 0.67 31.32
N GLU A 172 -29.27 1.86 30.82
CA GLU A 172 -29.76 3.13 31.37
C GLU A 172 -31.28 3.26 31.25
N ALA A 173 -31.86 2.86 30.13
CA ALA A 173 -33.31 2.85 29.94
C ALA A 173 -34.03 1.85 30.88
N GLU A 174 -33.45 0.66 31.08
CA GLU A 174 -33.96 -0.34 32.01
C GLU A 174 -33.88 0.13 33.47
N ALA A 175 -32.74 0.76 33.88
CA ALA A 175 -32.57 1.34 35.19
C ALA A 175 -33.62 2.43 35.45
N ALA A 176 -33.82 3.36 34.52
CA ALA A 176 -34.85 4.40 34.63
C ALA A 176 -36.28 3.81 34.71
N GLY A 177 -36.53 2.70 34.03
CA GLY A 177 -37.80 1.95 34.14
C GLY A 177 -38.00 1.35 35.54
N LYS A 178 -36.96 0.76 36.12
CA LYS A 178 -37.00 0.19 37.48
C LYS A 178 -37.17 1.28 38.56
N ASP A 179 -36.51 2.42 38.40
CA ASP A 179 -36.65 3.56 39.31
C ASP A 179 -38.11 4.11 39.31
N ARG A 180 -38.75 4.22 38.15
CA ARG A 180 -40.16 4.62 38.06
C ARG A 180 -41.10 3.58 38.72
N ALA A 181 -40.83 2.29 38.52
CA ALA A 181 -41.60 1.23 39.13
C ALA A 181 -41.46 1.26 40.70
N LEU A 182 -40.25 1.52 41.18
CA LEU A 182 -39.97 1.67 42.61
C LEU A 182 -40.70 2.88 43.21
N GLN A 183 -40.67 4.03 42.51
CA GLN A 183 -41.38 5.24 42.94
C GLN A 183 -42.91 5.00 43.01
N ASN A 184 -43.45 4.33 42.00
CA ASN A 184 -44.91 4.00 41.99
C ASN A 184 -45.27 3.02 43.12
N ALA A 185 -44.44 2.01 43.38
CA ALA A 185 -44.65 1.07 44.48
C ALA A 185 -44.58 1.77 45.85
N GLN A 186 -43.64 2.69 46.02
CA GLN A 186 -43.48 3.48 47.24
C GLN A 186 -44.67 4.38 47.49
N GLN A 187 -45.23 4.97 46.43
CA GLN A 187 -46.44 5.80 46.51
C GLN A 187 -47.64 4.98 46.91
N THR A 188 -47.81 3.75 46.37
CA THR A 188 -48.92 2.83 46.71
C THR A 188 -48.81 2.32 48.15
N ILE A 189 -47.65 2.28 48.78
CA ILE A 189 -47.46 1.88 50.17
C ILE A 189 -47.82 3.03 51.15
N ASN A 190 -47.64 4.29 50.69
CA ASN A 190 -47.87 5.48 51.52
C ASN A 190 -49.33 5.97 51.46
N ASP A 191 -50.13 5.48 50.50
CA ASP A 191 -51.63 5.69 50.42
C ASP A 191 -52.39 4.59 51.16
#